data_d3a4e65069eabf046577d228009b8d71
#
_entry.id   d3a4e65069eabf046577d228009b8d71
#
_cell.length_a   1.000
_cell.length_b   1.000
_cell.length_c   1.000
_cell.angle_alpha   90.00
_cell.angle_beta   90.00
_cell.angle_gamma   90.00
#
_symmetry.space_group_name_H-M   'P 1'
#
loop_
_entity.id
_entity.type
_entity.pdbx_description
1 polymer ?
#
loop_
_entity_poly.entity_id
_entity_poly.type
_entity_poly.pdbx_seq_one_letter_code
_entity_poly.pdbx_strand_id
1 'polypeptide(L)'
;MTVESALIKQLLSQGDFETWNRLQVHYLPEGEYQKIWKVVDKHVHKFHALPSFEDLKYEIRSRELQEKIFAIEAVDTDVPAHELLEYLKDSFTQNEILMKIEHYLDETISVADAKENIDYLQE
;
A
#
# COMPACT_ATOMS: atom_id res chain seq x y z
N MET A 1 -11.64 8.23 4.97
CA MET A 1 -10.33 8.52 4.34
C MET A 1 -9.31 7.53 4.84
N THR A 2 -8.52 6.97 3.97
CA THR A 2 -7.45 6.03 4.34
C THR A 2 -6.10 6.69 4.09
N VAL A 3 -5.06 6.16 4.75
CA VAL A 3 -3.69 6.64 4.55
C VAL A 3 -3.28 6.50 3.08
N GLU A 4 -3.63 5.38 2.45
CA GLU A 4 -3.30 5.12 1.06
C GLU A 4 -3.91 6.18 0.12
N SER A 5 -5.19 6.50 0.32
CA SER A 5 -5.87 7.52 -0.49
C SER A 5 -5.24 8.90 -0.28
N ALA A 6 -4.98 9.26 0.97
CA ALA A 6 -4.34 10.54 1.29
C ALA A 6 -2.94 10.63 0.68
N LEU A 7 -2.17 9.56 0.74
CA LEU A 7 -0.82 9.53 0.17
C LEU A 7 -0.84 9.75 -1.34
N ILE A 8 -1.69 9.03 -2.05
CA ILE A 8 -1.80 9.18 -3.50
C ILE A 8 -2.27 10.59 -3.84
N LYS A 9 -3.24 11.11 -3.09
CA LYS A 9 -3.74 12.48 -3.28
C LYS A 9 -2.59 13.49 -3.20
N GLN A 10 -1.79 13.41 -2.16
CA GLN A 10 -0.69 14.36 -1.96
C GLN A 10 0.43 14.18 -2.98
N LEU A 11 0.76 12.95 -3.31
CA LEU A 11 1.78 12.69 -4.33
C LEU A 11 1.44 13.36 -5.66
N LEU A 12 0.21 13.19 -6.11
CA LEU A 12 -0.21 13.70 -7.41
C LEU A 12 -0.50 15.20 -7.38
N SER A 13 -1.11 15.68 -6.30
CA SER A 13 -1.44 17.10 -6.16
C SER A 13 -0.20 17.97 -6.04
N GLN A 14 0.84 17.48 -5.37
CA GLN A 14 2.06 18.25 -5.12
C GLN A 14 3.20 17.87 -6.07
N GLY A 15 3.02 16.81 -6.87
CA GLY A 15 4.07 16.33 -7.74
C GLY A 15 5.30 15.89 -6.99
N ASP A 16 5.12 15.25 -5.83
CA ASP A 16 6.22 14.85 -4.94
C ASP A 16 6.91 13.59 -5.45
N PHE A 17 7.74 13.77 -6.45
CA PHE A 17 8.45 12.69 -7.12
C PHE A 17 9.42 11.98 -6.18
N GLU A 18 10.03 12.69 -5.27
CA GLU A 18 10.98 12.10 -4.32
C GLU A 18 10.29 11.08 -3.41
N THR A 19 9.13 11.44 -2.87
CA THR A 19 8.35 10.51 -2.06
C THR A 19 7.83 9.34 -2.89
N TRP A 20 7.41 9.61 -4.14
CA TRP A 20 7.00 8.54 -5.04
C TRP A 20 8.10 7.50 -5.21
N ASN A 21 9.35 7.91 -5.37
CA ASN A 21 10.47 6.99 -5.53
C ASN A 21 10.70 6.08 -4.33
N ARG A 22 10.21 6.48 -3.16
CA ARG A 22 10.33 5.70 -1.93
C ARG A 22 9.12 4.79 -1.68
N LEU A 23 8.04 5.00 -2.42
CA LEU A 23 6.82 4.19 -2.28
C LEU A 23 6.98 2.87 -3.03
N GLN A 24 6.87 1.77 -2.31
CA GLN A 24 6.92 0.44 -2.87
C GLN A 24 5.50 -0.09 -3.08
N VAL A 25 5.26 -0.78 -4.19
CA VAL A 25 3.92 -1.29 -4.50
C VAL A 25 3.36 -2.18 -3.39
N HIS A 26 4.23 -2.96 -2.74
CA HIS A 26 3.81 -3.89 -1.71
C HIS A 26 3.41 -3.24 -0.39
N TYR A 27 3.68 -1.94 -0.20
CA TYR A 27 3.17 -1.21 0.96
C TYR A 27 1.66 -0.97 0.84
N LEU A 28 1.13 -1.00 -0.37
CA LEU A 28 -0.29 -0.77 -0.63
C LEU A 28 -1.08 -2.07 -0.53
N PRO A 29 -2.34 -2.02 -0.06
CA PRO A 29 -3.20 -3.20 -0.09
C PRO A 29 -3.36 -3.73 -1.50
N GLU A 30 -3.47 -5.05 -1.63
CA GLU A 30 -3.74 -5.67 -2.93
C GLU A 30 -5.09 -5.19 -3.46
N GLY A 31 -5.19 -5.06 -4.78
CA GLY A 31 -6.39 -4.64 -5.46
C GLY A 31 -6.24 -3.29 -6.13
N GLU A 32 -7.21 -2.40 -5.92
CA GLU A 32 -7.31 -1.14 -6.65
C GLU A 32 -6.10 -0.23 -6.45
N TYR A 33 -5.60 -0.11 -5.23
CA TYR A 33 -4.45 0.75 -4.96
C TYR A 33 -3.21 0.30 -5.70
N GLN A 34 -2.94 -1.01 -5.74
CA GLN A 34 -1.79 -1.52 -6.47
C GLN A 34 -1.96 -1.35 -7.97
N LYS A 35 -3.18 -1.48 -8.48
CA LYS A 35 -3.46 -1.23 -9.90
C LYS A 35 -3.21 0.23 -10.26
N ILE A 36 -3.64 1.14 -9.41
CA ILE A 36 -3.38 2.58 -9.60
C ILE A 36 -1.87 2.85 -9.56
N TRP A 37 -1.18 2.26 -8.59
CA TRP A 37 0.28 2.40 -8.49
C TRP A 37 0.97 1.98 -9.80
N LYS A 38 0.52 0.86 -10.39
CA LYS A 38 1.10 0.37 -11.64
C LYS A 38 0.86 1.31 -12.81
N VAL A 39 -0.30 1.94 -12.87
CA VAL A 39 -0.60 2.93 -13.91
C VAL A 39 0.29 4.15 -13.74
N VAL A 40 0.44 4.64 -12.51
CA VAL A 40 1.34 5.76 -12.20
C VAL A 40 2.78 5.42 -12.55
N ASP A 41 3.22 4.23 -12.19
CA ASP A 41 4.58 3.76 -12.46
C ASP A 41 4.86 3.71 -13.96
N LYS A 42 3.92 3.22 -14.73
CA LYS A 42 4.03 3.19 -16.19
C LYS A 42 4.15 4.61 -16.77
N HIS A 43 3.36 5.54 -16.26
CA HIS A 43 3.42 6.94 -16.67
C HIS A 43 4.78 7.55 -16.33
N VAL A 44 5.29 7.29 -15.13
CA VAL A 44 6.60 7.79 -14.70
C VAL A 44 7.71 7.26 -15.59
N HIS A 45 7.66 5.98 -15.94
CA HIS A 45 8.67 5.39 -16.82
C HIS A 45 8.65 6.01 -18.23
N LYS A 46 7.46 6.38 -18.69
CA LYS A 46 7.30 6.94 -20.04
C LYS A 46 7.65 8.42 -20.09
N PHE A 47 7.22 9.20 -19.10
CA PHE A 47 7.31 10.65 -19.12
C PHE A 47 8.29 11.22 -18.11
N HIS A 48 8.86 10.42 -17.23
CA HIS A 48 9.78 10.83 -16.17
C HIS A 48 9.19 11.90 -15.23
N ALA A 49 7.88 11.82 -15.03
CA ALA A 49 7.14 12.72 -14.16
C ALA A 49 5.88 12.04 -13.63
N LEU A 50 5.39 12.49 -12.48
CA LEU A 50 4.13 12.01 -11.95
C LEU A 50 2.97 12.50 -12.82
N PRO A 51 1.94 11.65 -13.04
CA PRO A 51 0.74 12.10 -13.75
C PRO A 51 -0.08 13.04 -12.89
N SER A 52 -0.87 13.88 -13.53
CA SER A 52 -1.94 14.61 -12.85
C SER A 52 -3.16 13.69 -12.69
N PHE A 53 -4.15 14.11 -11.91
CA PHE A 53 -5.40 13.37 -11.85
C PHE A 53 -6.09 13.30 -13.20
N GLU A 54 -6.00 14.36 -14.00
CA GLU A 54 -6.54 14.37 -15.35
C GLU A 54 -5.86 13.32 -16.24
N ASP A 55 -4.54 13.22 -16.15
CA ASP A 55 -3.79 12.20 -16.88
C ASP A 55 -4.24 10.80 -16.49
N LEU A 56 -4.41 10.54 -15.19
CA LEU A 56 -4.87 9.24 -14.72
C LEU A 56 -6.28 8.91 -15.20
N LYS A 57 -7.18 9.86 -15.16
CA LYS A 57 -8.55 9.68 -15.64
C LYS A 57 -8.56 9.31 -17.12
N TYR A 58 -7.64 9.87 -17.87
CA TYR A 58 -7.51 9.60 -19.28
C TYR A 58 -6.90 8.21 -19.55
N GLU A 59 -5.89 7.84 -18.78
CA GLU A 59 -5.17 6.58 -18.97
C GLU A 59 -5.94 5.37 -18.44
N ILE A 60 -6.70 5.55 -17.37
CA ILE A 60 -7.45 4.46 -16.73
C ILE A 60 -8.78 4.29 -17.45
N ARG A 61 -9.03 3.09 -17.95
CA ARG A 61 -10.26 2.76 -18.67
C ARG A 61 -11.27 1.99 -17.83
N SER A 62 -10.83 1.38 -16.74
CA SER A 62 -11.70 0.66 -15.84
C SER A 62 -12.59 1.64 -15.07
N ARG A 63 -13.89 1.39 -15.10
CA ARG A 63 -14.84 2.23 -14.38
C ARG A 63 -14.59 2.23 -12.87
N GLU A 64 -14.30 1.05 -12.32
CA GLU A 64 -14.02 0.90 -10.91
C GLU A 64 -12.81 1.74 -10.48
N LEU A 65 -11.74 1.68 -11.28
CA LEU A 65 -10.54 2.45 -11.00
C LEU A 65 -10.77 3.95 -11.18
N GLN A 66 -11.58 4.34 -12.16
CA GLN A 66 -11.94 5.75 -12.34
C GLN A 66 -12.71 6.28 -11.14
N GLU A 67 -13.67 5.51 -10.64
CA GLU A 67 -14.41 5.89 -9.42
C GLU A 67 -13.47 6.04 -8.24
N LYS A 68 -12.50 5.13 -8.12
CA LYS A 68 -11.49 5.21 -7.06
C LYS A 68 -10.65 6.46 -7.19
N ILE A 69 -10.23 6.82 -8.40
CA ILE A 69 -9.45 8.03 -8.65
C ILE A 69 -10.26 9.28 -8.28
N PHE A 70 -11.54 9.34 -8.63
CA PHE A 70 -12.40 10.46 -8.22
C PHE A 70 -12.49 10.56 -6.70
N ALA A 71 -12.61 9.43 -6.01
CA ALA A 71 -12.66 9.41 -4.55
C ALA A 71 -11.34 9.90 -3.93
N ILE A 72 -10.21 9.49 -4.50
CA ILE A 72 -8.89 9.93 -4.04
C ILE A 72 -8.72 11.43 -4.26
N GLU A 73 -9.11 11.92 -5.43
CA GLU A 73 -9.01 13.34 -5.75
C GLU A 73 -9.82 14.20 -4.77
N ALA A 74 -10.93 13.67 -4.28
CA ALA A 74 -11.80 14.36 -3.34
C ALA A 74 -11.28 14.36 -1.89
N VAL A 75 -10.23 13.61 -1.60
CA VAL A 75 -9.65 13.58 -0.25
C VAL A 75 -9.09 14.94 0.10
N ASP A 76 -9.42 15.41 1.29
CA ASP A 76 -8.92 16.67 1.83
C ASP A 76 -8.00 16.37 3.00
N THR A 77 -6.72 16.70 2.84
CA THR A 77 -5.72 16.45 3.88
C THR A 77 -4.60 17.47 3.79
N ASP A 78 -4.09 17.89 4.93
CA ASP A 78 -2.95 18.78 5.04
C ASP A 78 -1.64 18.03 5.31
N VAL A 79 -1.74 16.72 5.55
CA VAL A 79 -0.56 15.91 5.89
C VAL A 79 0.27 15.70 4.63
N PRO A 80 1.58 16.05 4.67
CA PRO A 80 2.41 15.89 3.48
C PRO A 80 2.65 14.43 3.12
N ALA A 81 2.95 14.18 1.85
CA ALA A 81 3.11 12.83 1.32
C ALA A 81 4.18 12.03 2.07
N HIS A 82 5.30 12.65 2.41
CA HIS A 82 6.39 11.93 3.07
C HIS A 82 6.00 11.42 4.46
N GLU A 83 5.15 12.16 5.20
CA GLU A 83 4.64 11.68 6.48
C GLU A 83 3.65 10.53 6.30
N LEU A 84 2.77 10.66 5.31
CA LEU A 84 1.81 9.60 5.01
C LEU A 84 2.52 8.32 4.59
N LEU A 85 3.62 8.44 3.86
CA LEU A 85 4.43 7.28 3.49
C LEU A 85 5.00 6.59 4.73
N GLU A 86 5.48 7.35 5.71
CA GLU A 86 6.00 6.76 6.95
C GLU A 86 4.90 5.99 7.71
N TYR A 87 3.70 6.55 7.81
CA TYR A 87 2.57 5.83 8.42
C TYR A 87 2.25 4.55 7.67
N LEU A 88 2.27 4.59 6.34
CA LEU A 88 1.98 3.42 5.53
C LEU A 88 3.06 2.34 5.72
N LYS A 89 4.32 2.73 5.74
CA LYS A 89 5.43 1.81 5.98
C LYS A 89 5.34 1.16 7.35
N ASP A 90 5.01 1.95 8.37
CA ASP A 90 4.86 1.42 9.72
C ASP A 90 3.72 0.40 9.79
N SER A 91 2.60 0.70 9.18
CA SER A 91 1.46 -0.22 9.12
C SER A 91 1.83 -1.52 8.40
N PHE A 92 2.53 -1.41 7.29
CA PHE A 92 3.00 -2.57 6.54
C PHE A 92 3.94 -3.43 7.39
N THR A 93 4.89 -2.81 8.06
CA THR A 93 5.86 -3.51 8.91
C THR A 93 5.16 -4.23 10.06
N GLN A 94 4.21 -3.57 10.70
CA GLN A 94 3.43 -4.18 11.79
C GLN A 94 2.64 -5.38 11.30
N ASN A 95 2.00 -5.27 10.14
CA ASN A 95 1.23 -6.38 9.56
C ASN A 95 2.14 -7.55 9.21
N GLU A 96 3.33 -7.30 8.67
CA GLU A 96 4.30 -8.35 8.38
C GLU A 96 4.74 -9.08 9.64
N ILE A 97 5.01 -8.36 10.70
CA ILE A 97 5.40 -8.94 11.98
C ILE A 97 4.27 -9.80 12.53
N LEU A 98 3.04 -9.30 12.52
CA LEU A 98 1.87 -10.04 13.01
C LEU A 98 1.66 -11.33 12.21
N MET A 99 1.77 -11.28 10.89
CA MET A 99 1.62 -12.46 10.05
C MET A 99 2.68 -13.50 10.36
N LYS A 100 3.90 -13.08 10.59
CA LYS A 100 4.99 -14.00 10.96
C LYS A 100 4.75 -14.64 12.31
N ILE A 101 4.27 -13.89 13.28
CA ILE A 101 3.93 -14.39 14.61
C ILE A 101 2.80 -15.41 14.52
N GLU A 102 1.75 -15.10 13.80
CA GLU A 102 0.61 -16.01 13.62
C GLU A 102 1.06 -17.32 12.97
N HIS A 103 1.86 -17.24 11.94
CA HIS A 103 2.39 -18.41 11.27
C HIS A 103 3.22 -19.28 12.22
N TYR A 104 4.08 -18.64 12.98
CA TYR A 104 4.89 -19.34 13.98
C TYR A 104 4.05 -20.05 15.03
N LEU A 105 3.02 -19.37 15.54
CA LEU A 105 2.12 -19.97 16.54
C LEU A 105 1.35 -21.15 15.96
N ASP A 106 0.88 -21.03 14.74
CA ASP A 106 0.14 -22.13 14.08
C ASP A 106 1.04 -23.34 13.90
N GLU A 107 2.27 -23.16 13.45
CA GLU A 107 3.21 -24.25 13.31
C GLU A 107 3.53 -24.92 14.65
N THR A 108 3.72 -24.11 15.68
CA THR A 108 4.04 -24.61 17.01
C THR A 108 2.89 -25.44 17.57
N ILE A 109 1.67 -24.97 17.43
CA ILE A 109 0.47 -25.68 17.88
C ILE A 109 0.29 -26.99 17.11
N SER A 110 0.46 -26.97 15.80
CA SER A 110 0.34 -28.17 14.97
C SER A 110 1.34 -29.23 15.36
N VAL A 111 2.58 -28.85 15.61
CA VAL A 111 3.61 -29.79 16.01
C VAL A 111 3.31 -30.38 17.39
N ALA A 112 2.85 -29.54 18.32
CA ALA A 112 2.47 -30.00 19.65
C ALA A 112 1.31 -31.02 19.59
N ASP A 113 0.31 -30.72 18.78
CA ASP A 113 -0.85 -31.63 18.59
C ASP A 113 -0.42 -32.94 17.94
N ALA A 114 0.38 -32.86 16.91
CA ALA A 114 0.84 -34.05 16.19
C ALA A 114 1.67 -34.98 17.05
N LYS A 115 2.37 -34.45 18.01
CA LYS A 115 3.20 -35.25 18.92
C LYS A 115 2.49 -35.62 20.21
N GLU A 116 1.39 -34.98 20.51
CA GLU A 116 0.75 -35.02 21.82
C GLU A 116 1.78 -34.76 22.92
N ASN A 117 2.72 -33.87 22.60
CA ASN A 117 3.91 -33.70 23.39
C ASN A 117 4.12 -32.22 23.68
N ILE A 118 3.71 -31.85 24.85
CA ILE A 118 3.81 -30.50 25.30
C ILE A 118 5.27 -30.09 25.56
N ASP A 119 6.11 -31.08 25.79
CA ASP A 119 7.53 -30.83 26.05
C ASP A 119 8.18 -30.06 24.91
N TYR A 120 7.68 -30.24 23.72
CA TYR A 120 8.17 -29.51 22.56
C TYR A 120 8.03 -27.99 22.75
N LEU A 121 6.96 -27.55 23.37
CA LEU A 121 6.70 -26.13 23.63
C LEU A 121 7.53 -25.60 24.79
N GLN A 122 8.06 -26.48 25.61
CA GLN A 122 8.87 -26.07 26.75
C GLN A 122 10.28 -25.72 26.38
N GLU A 123 10.70 -26.11 25.22
CA GLU A 123 12.01 -25.79 24.70
C GLU A 123 12.04 -24.40 24.08
#